data_f090c71ca61416dfa9e671d5418ad7c8
#
_entry.id   f090c71ca61416dfa9e671d5418ad7c8
#
_cell.length_a   1.000
_cell.length_b   1.000
_cell.length_c   1.000
_cell.angle_alpha   90.00
_cell.angle_beta   90.00
_cell.angle_gamma   90.00
#
_symmetry.space_group_name_H-M   'P 1'
#
loop_
_entity.id
_entity.type
_entity.pdbx_description
1 polymer ?
#
loop_
_entity_poly.entity_id
_entity_poly.type
_entity_poly.pdbx_seq_one_letter_code
_entity_poly.pdbx_strand_id
1 'polypeptide(L)'
;MDADRSLRQRLQSTVLEASTPAGKAYNAVIFGAILLSVLALLLEPDPLSNSALRQTDVLWIDLVQNVCLAVFAADFVLHLALVKKPHRYLFSSTGLIDASAVLFFFVPQVRSELLLWVFKFGRILRVFKLLKFIDEARVLGQALRGSARTIGVFLFFVFLLQVVLGYSIFVIESARPDSQFQTVASGVYWAIVTMTTVG
;
A
#
# COMPACT_ATOMS: atom_id res chain seq x y z
N MET A 1 31.98 21.20 -16.86
CA MET A 1 32.12 19.93 -16.12
C MET A 1 31.98 20.10 -14.62
N ASP A 2 32.44 21.22 -14.02
CA ASP A 2 32.32 21.47 -12.55
C ASP A 2 30.95 21.98 -12.09
N ALA A 3 30.24 22.72 -12.94
CA ALA A 3 28.87 23.18 -12.64
C ALA A 3 27.88 22.03 -12.51
N ASP A 4 28.04 20.99 -13.31
CA ASP A 4 27.15 19.81 -13.32
C ASP A 4 27.39 18.91 -12.10
N ARG A 5 28.62 18.84 -11.60
CA ARG A 5 28.93 18.17 -10.33
C ARG A 5 28.35 18.91 -9.13
N SER A 6 28.36 20.24 -9.13
CA SER A 6 27.80 21.05 -8.06
C SER A 6 26.27 20.98 -8.00
N LEU A 7 25.60 20.95 -9.14
CA LEU A 7 24.14 20.75 -9.25
C LEU A 7 23.73 19.37 -8.76
N ARG A 8 24.42 18.32 -9.18
CA ARG A 8 24.15 16.95 -8.75
C ARG A 8 24.33 16.79 -7.24
N GLN A 9 25.35 17.39 -6.65
CA GLN A 9 25.57 17.38 -5.20
C GLN A 9 24.45 18.11 -4.44
N ARG A 10 24.03 19.27 -4.94
CA ARG A 10 22.91 20.03 -4.34
C ARG A 10 21.60 19.26 -4.45
N LEU A 11 21.31 18.61 -5.57
CA LEU A 11 20.13 17.76 -5.73
C LEU A 11 20.20 16.54 -4.82
N GLN A 12 21.36 15.91 -4.68
CA GLN A 12 21.55 14.79 -3.76
C GLN A 12 21.28 15.20 -2.31
N SER A 13 21.80 16.34 -1.86
CA SER A 13 21.55 16.82 -0.48
C SER A 13 20.09 17.22 -0.27
N THR A 14 19.38 17.70 -1.29
CA THR A 14 17.97 18.08 -1.19
C THR A 14 17.05 16.89 -1.19
N VAL A 15 17.30 15.90 -2.06
CA VAL A 15 16.40 14.75 -2.26
C VAL A 15 16.70 13.60 -1.29
N LEU A 16 17.99 13.33 -1.01
CA LEU A 16 18.42 12.20 -0.16
C LEU A 16 18.67 12.58 1.30
N GLU A 17 18.99 13.85 1.58
CA GLU A 17 19.26 14.34 2.92
C GLU A 17 18.19 15.37 3.33
N ALA A 18 17.24 14.97 4.17
CA ALA A 18 16.17 15.83 4.67
C ALA A 18 16.64 16.97 5.61
N SER A 19 17.96 17.16 5.76
CA SER A 19 18.56 18.13 6.69
C SER A 19 18.45 19.58 6.21
N THR A 20 18.31 19.83 4.91
CA THR A 20 18.22 21.15 4.33
C THR A 20 16.80 21.71 4.31
N PRO A 21 16.58 23.05 4.42
CA PRO A 21 15.23 23.62 4.29
C PRO A 21 14.57 23.28 2.95
N ALA A 22 15.34 23.18 1.86
CA ALA A 22 14.86 22.75 0.56
C ALA A 22 14.42 21.27 0.58
N GLY A 23 15.18 20.39 1.27
CA GLY A 23 14.83 18.99 1.45
C GLY A 23 13.55 18.80 2.28
N LYS A 24 13.36 19.61 3.32
CA LYS A 24 12.11 19.60 4.11
C LYS A 24 10.92 20.03 3.25
N ALA A 25 11.06 21.10 2.45
CA ALA A 25 10.01 21.55 1.54
C ALA A 25 9.68 20.48 0.49
N TYR A 26 10.69 19.82 -0.11
CA TYR A 26 10.51 18.72 -1.03
C TYR A 26 9.74 17.55 -0.39
N ASN A 27 10.15 17.12 0.79
CA ASN A 27 9.47 16.06 1.52
C ASN A 27 8.03 16.46 1.89
N ALA A 28 7.78 17.71 2.26
CA ALA A 28 6.43 18.21 2.54
C ALA A 28 5.53 18.18 1.29
N VAL A 29 6.07 18.51 0.12
CA VAL A 29 5.34 18.41 -1.17
C VAL A 29 4.99 16.97 -1.48
N ILE A 30 5.95 16.04 -1.37
CA ILE A 30 5.69 14.61 -1.62
C ILE A 30 4.67 14.07 -0.61
N PHE A 31 4.82 14.39 0.67
CA PHE A 31 3.87 14.00 1.72
C PHE A 31 2.46 14.54 1.43
N GLY A 32 2.34 15.82 1.08
CA GLY A 32 1.07 16.43 0.69
C GLY A 32 0.45 15.78 -0.55
N ALA A 33 1.26 15.46 -1.56
CA ALA A 33 0.79 14.74 -2.75
C ALA A 33 0.28 13.33 -2.42
N ILE A 34 0.91 12.62 -1.48
CA ILE A 34 0.43 11.30 -1.02
C ILE A 34 -0.92 11.45 -0.32
N LEU A 35 -1.05 12.38 0.62
CA LEU A 35 -2.31 12.61 1.34
C LEU A 35 -3.43 13.02 0.37
N LEU A 36 -3.13 13.91 -0.57
CA LEU A 36 -4.10 14.35 -1.58
C LEU A 36 -4.52 13.21 -2.50
N SER A 37 -3.58 12.35 -2.91
CA SER A 37 -3.87 11.16 -3.73
C SER A 37 -4.72 10.13 -2.99
N VAL A 38 -4.49 9.93 -1.69
CA VAL A 38 -5.29 9.04 -0.84
C VAL A 38 -6.70 9.63 -0.65
N LEU A 39 -6.81 10.93 -0.39
CA LEU A 39 -8.10 11.60 -0.27
C LEU A 39 -8.91 11.52 -1.57
N ALA A 40 -8.26 11.76 -2.71
CA ALA A 40 -8.88 11.60 -4.02
C ALA A 40 -9.36 10.16 -4.27
N LEU A 41 -8.60 9.14 -3.80
CA LEU A 41 -9.01 7.75 -3.90
C LEU A 41 -10.25 7.44 -3.04
N LEU A 42 -10.37 8.02 -1.84
CA LEU A 42 -11.53 7.85 -0.97
C LEU A 42 -12.80 8.53 -1.53
N LEU A 43 -12.62 9.56 -2.35
CA LEU A 43 -13.70 10.28 -3.01
C LEU A 43 -14.04 9.70 -4.41
N GLU A 44 -13.27 8.70 -4.88
CA GLU A 44 -13.53 8.06 -6.18
C GLU A 44 -14.87 7.30 -6.12
N PRO A 45 -15.84 7.64 -6.99
CA PRO A 45 -17.14 6.98 -7.00
C PRO A 45 -16.98 5.52 -7.42
N ASP A 46 -17.75 4.63 -6.76
CA ASP A 46 -17.82 3.24 -7.19
C ASP A 46 -18.48 3.18 -8.59
N PRO A 47 -17.81 2.61 -9.59
CA PRO A 47 -18.37 2.50 -10.95
C PRO A 47 -19.64 1.62 -10.99
N LEU A 48 -19.92 0.84 -9.95
CA LEU A 48 -21.12 0.01 -9.80
C LEU A 48 -22.26 0.75 -9.06
N SER A 49 -21.95 1.87 -8.41
CA SER A 49 -22.94 2.67 -7.71
C SER A 49 -23.54 3.69 -8.70
N ASN A 50 -24.88 3.71 -8.76
CA ASN A 50 -25.65 4.75 -9.45
C ASN A 50 -25.55 6.12 -8.72
N SER A 51 -24.45 6.40 -8.05
CA SER A 51 -24.24 7.68 -7.38
C SER A 51 -24.19 8.78 -8.42
N ALA A 52 -25.16 9.71 -8.32
CA ALA A 52 -25.32 10.87 -9.17
C ALA A 52 -24.22 11.94 -8.96
N LEU A 53 -22.95 11.52 -8.87
CA LEU A 53 -21.84 12.46 -8.90
C LEU A 53 -21.80 13.09 -10.29
N ARG A 54 -21.73 14.41 -10.32
CA ARG A 54 -21.64 15.14 -11.58
C ARG A 54 -20.40 14.67 -12.33
N GLN A 55 -20.52 14.54 -13.62
CA GLN A 55 -19.41 14.19 -14.51
C GLN A 55 -18.21 15.14 -14.34
N THR A 56 -18.45 16.36 -13.90
CA THR A 56 -17.41 17.34 -13.54
C THR A 56 -16.59 16.92 -12.33
N ASP A 57 -17.20 16.30 -11.31
CA ASP A 57 -16.51 15.92 -10.07
C ASP A 57 -15.56 14.74 -10.33
N VAL A 58 -15.96 13.83 -11.20
CA VAL A 58 -15.10 12.71 -11.66
C VAL A 58 -13.88 13.24 -12.41
N LEU A 59 -14.06 14.23 -13.30
CA LEU A 59 -12.94 14.83 -14.05
C LEU A 59 -11.92 15.50 -13.13
N TRP A 60 -12.36 16.18 -12.06
CA TRP A 60 -11.45 16.80 -11.09
C TRP A 60 -10.67 15.77 -10.28
N ILE A 61 -11.32 14.69 -9.86
CA ILE A 61 -10.68 13.59 -9.14
C ILE A 61 -9.59 12.95 -10.02
N ASP A 62 -9.91 12.67 -11.28
CA ASP A 62 -8.96 12.11 -12.25
C ASP A 62 -7.78 13.05 -12.51
N LEU A 63 -8.06 14.36 -12.66
CA LEU A 63 -7.00 15.36 -12.83
C LEU A 63 -6.05 15.38 -11.63
N VAL A 64 -6.59 15.42 -10.42
CA VAL A 64 -5.79 15.40 -9.17
C VAL A 64 -4.96 14.13 -9.09
N GLN A 65 -5.54 12.97 -9.40
CA GLN A 65 -4.81 11.70 -9.39
C GLN A 65 -3.67 11.68 -10.42
N ASN A 66 -3.90 12.20 -11.63
CA ASN A 66 -2.88 12.27 -12.67
C ASN A 66 -1.73 13.23 -12.30
N VAL A 67 -2.04 14.37 -11.69
CA VAL A 67 -1.04 15.32 -11.20
C VAL A 67 -0.20 14.69 -10.08
N CYS A 68 -0.83 14.06 -9.10
CA CYS A 68 -0.11 13.35 -8.03
C CYS A 68 0.78 12.24 -8.60
N LEU A 69 0.31 11.52 -9.59
CA LEU A 69 1.09 10.49 -10.26
C LEU A 69 2.31 11.06 -11.00
N ALA A 70 2.16 12.17 -11.72
CA ALA A 70 3.29 12.85 -12.35
C ALA A 70 4.36 13.27 -11.32
N VAL A 71 3.92 13.75 -10.15
CA VAL A 71 4.80 14.07 -9.02
C VAL A 71 5.53 12.82 -8.52
N PHE A 72 4.83 11.68 -8.36
CA PHE A 72 5.45 10.43 -7.92
C PHE A 72 6.40 9.85 -8.96
N ALA A 73 6.08 9.97 -10.24
CA ALA A 73 6.96 9.55 -11.32
C ALA A 73 8.25 10.40 -11.35
N ALA A 74 8.12 11.71 -11.19
CA ALA A 74 9.26 12.63 -11.09
C ALA A 74 10.12 12.29 -9.86
N ASP A 75 9.51 12.07 -8.69
CA ASP A 75 10.19 11.63 -7.46
C ASP A 75 10.99 10.34 -7.69
N PHE A 76 10.36 9.33 -8.28
CA PHE A 76 10.98 8.05 -8.57
C PHE A 76 12.18 8.18 -9.53
N VAL A 77 12.00 8.92 -10.64
CA VAL A 77 13.05 9.16 -11.62
C VAL A 77 14.23 9.93 -10.99
N LEU A 78 13.93 10.94 -10.17
CA LEU A 78 14.96 11.70 -9.44
C LEU A 78 15.76 10.80 -8.49
N HIS A 79 15.08 9.96 -7.72
CA HIS A 79 15.75 9.00 -6.83
C HIS A 79 16.63 8.03 -7.62
N LEU A 80 16.09 7.49 -8.73
CA LEU A 80 16.83 6.56 -9.58
C LEU A 80 18.08 7.20 -10.23
N ALA A 81 17.98 8.46 -10.64
CA ALA A 81 19.09 9.20 -11.25
C ALA A 81 20.18 9.62 -10.25
N LEU A 82 19.78 9.87 -8.97
CA LEU A 82 20.69 10.38 -7.93
C LEU A 82 21.39 9.27 -7.14
N VAL A 83 20.81 8.07 -7.09
CA VAL A 83 21.37 6.93 -6.36
C VAL A 83 22.58 6.33 -7.12
N LYS A 84 23.67 6.06 -6.41
CA LYS A 84 24.90 5.49 -7.00
C LYS A 84 24.74 4.07 -7.55
N LYS A 85 23.78 3.28 -7.02
CA LYS A 85 23.51 1.89 -7.43
C LYS A 85 22.00 1.70 -7.66
N PRO A 86 21.49 2.02 -8.87
CA PRO A 86 20.04 2.01 -9.15
C PRO A 86 19.40 0.64 -8.99
N HIS A 87 20.09 -0.46 -9.36
CA HIS A 87 19.57 -1.82 -9.18
C HIS A 87 19.34 -2.17 -7.70
N ARG A 88 20.24 -1.73 -6.81
CA ARG A 88 20.08 -1.98 -5.36
C ARG A 88 18.95 -1.15 -4.75
N TYR A 89 18.69 0.03 -5.30
CA TYR A 89 17.55 0.85 -4.90
C TYR A 89 16.23 0.21 -5.34
N LEU A 90 16.12 -0.26 -6.58
CA LEU A 90 14.91 -0.92 -7.10
C LEU A 90 14.48 -2.14 -6.27
N PHE A 91 15.44 -2.91 -5.76
CA PHE A 91 15.18 -4.07 -4.88
C PHE A 91 15.17 -3.73 -3.38
N SER A 92 15.28 -2.45 -3.01
CA SER A 92 15.09 -2.02 -1.63
C SER A 92 13.60 -1.85 -1.31
N SER A 93 13.24 -1.93 -0.02
CA SER A 93 11.84 -1.73 0.41
C SER A 93 11.28 -0.38 -0.04
N THR A 94 12.09 0.68 0.01
CA THR A 94 11.69 2.02 -0.43
C THR A 94 11.56 2.10 -1.95
N GLY A 95 12.52 1.56 -2.70
CA GLY A 95 12.50 1.56 -4.17
C GLY A 95 11.35 0.71 -4.73
N LEU A 96 11.01 -0.40 -4.09
CA LEU A 96 9.90 -1.24 -4.48
C LEU A 96 8.55 -0.53 -4.28
N ILE A 97 8.38 0.20 -3.16
CA ILE A 97 7.20 1.02 -2.90
C ILE A 97 7.10 2.15 -3.93
N ASP A 98 8.20 2.84 -4.22
CA ASP A 98 8.24 3.93 -5.20
C ASP A 98 7.97 3.41 -6.61
N ALA A 99 8.57 2.27 -6.99
CA ALA A 99 8.32 1.61 -8.27
C ALA A 99 6.87 1.16 -8.42
N SER A 100 6.26 0.58 -7.37
CA SER A 100 4.87 0.13 -7.41
C SER A 100 3.92 1.29 -7.67
N ALA A 101 4.14 2.45 -7.05
CA ALA A 101 3.31 3.63 -7.25
C ALA A 101 3.31 4.15 -8.70
N VAL A 102 4.37 3.88 -9.47
CA VAL A 102 4.54 4.33 -10.85
C VAL A 102 4.21 3.23 -11.86
N LEU A 103 4.66 1.99 -11.62
CA LEU A 103 4.47 0.85 -12.53
C LEU A 103 2.99 0.57 -12.80
N PHE A 104 2.16 0.64 -11.77
CA PHE A 104 0.72 0.41 -11.91
C PHE A 104 0.01 1.45 -12.78
N PHE A 105 0.68 2.53 -13.16
CA PHE A 105 0.14 3.49 -14.13
C PHE A 105 0.46 3.12 -15.58
N PHE A 106 1.63 2.55 -15.84
CA PHE A 106 2.09 2.26 -17.22
C PHE A 106 1.46 1.02 -17.86
N VAL A 107 0.62 0.27 -17.13
CA VAL A 107 -0.08 -0.92 -17.63
C VAL A 107 -1.60 -0.72 -17.82
N PRO A 108 -2.08 0.40 -18.36
CA PRO A 108 -3.52 0.71 -18.44
C PRO A 108 -4.28 -0.05 -19.54
N GLN A 109 -3.63 -0.90 -20.33
CA GLN A 109 -4.25 -1.40 -21.57
C GLN A 109 -4.58 -2.88 -21.60
N VAL A 110 -4.42 -3.58 -20.49
CA VAL A 110 -4.78 -5.01 -20.44
C VAL A 110 -6.22 -5.15 -19.94
N ARG A 111 -7.13 -5.45 -20.85
CA ARG A 111 -8.59 -5.58 -20.66
C ARG A 111 -9.06 -6.78 -19.83
N SER A 112 -8.26 -7.35 -18.95
CA SER A 112 -8.73 -8.42 -18.09
C SER A 112 -9.23 -7.85 -16.75
N GLU A 113 -10.39 -8.31 -16.29
CA GLU A 113 -10.99 -7.89 -15.02
C GLU A 113 -10.05 -8.08 -13.83
N LEU A 114 -9.29 -9.17 -13.81
CA LEU A 114 -8.29 -9.45 -12.77
C LEU A 114 -7.21 -8.37 -12.69
N LEU A 115 -6.75 -7.87 -13.84
CA LEU A 115 -5.75 -6.80 -13.88
C LEU A 115 -6.32 -5.47 -13.41
N LEU A 116 -7.59 -5.16 -13.70
CA LEU A 116 -8.26 -3.97 -13.16
C LEU A 116 -8.28 -3.99 -11.63
N TRP A 117 -8.52 -5.15 -11.01
CA TRP A 117 -8.42 -5.31 -9.56
C TRP A 117 -7.01 -5.08 -9.04
N VAL A 118 -5.99 -5.67 -9.68
CA VAL A 118 -4.58 -5.47 -9.32
C VAL A 118 -4.19 -3.99 -9.42
N PHE A 119 -4.70 -3.26 -10.44
CA PHE A 119 -4.44 -1.82 -10.59
C PHE A 119 -5.10 -0.99 -9.50
N LYS A 120 -6.34 -1.30 -9.13
CA LYS A 120 -7.01 -0.65 -7.99
C LYS A 120 -6.21 -0.86 -6.70
N PHE A 121 -5.73 -2.08 -6.46
CA PHE A 121 -4.83 -2.38 -5.33
C PHE A 121 -3.51 -1.60 -5.40
N GLY A 122 -2.92 -1.45 -6.56
CA GLY A 122 -1.70 -0.68 -6.76
C GLY A 122 -1.83 0.79 -6.33
N ARG A 123 -3.01 1.37 -6.51
CA ARG A 123 -3.31 2.73 -6.04
C ARG A 123 -3.24 2.83 -4.51
N ILE A 124 -3.73 1.80 -3.77
CA ILE A 124 -3.68 1.75 -2.31
C ILE A 124 -2.24 1.64 -1.81
N LEU A 125 -1.36 0.97 -2.54
CA LEU A 125 0.05 0.81 -2.16
C LEU A 125 0.81 2.14 -2.03
N ARG A 126 0.29 3.23 -2.63
CA ARG A 126 0.85 4.58 -2.46
C ARG A 126 0.86 5.03 -0.98
N VAL A 127 -0.09 4.55 -0.16
CA VAL A 127 -0.14 4.85 1.27
C VAL A 127 1.16 4.41 1.97
N PHE A 128 1.77 3.32 1.51
CA PHE A 128 3.03 2.85 2.08
C PHE A 128 4.21 3.82 1.84
N LYS A 129 4.10 4.77 0.89
CA LYS A 129 5.08 5.85 0.77
C LYS A 129 5.16 6.72 2.04
N LEU A 130 4.07 6.81 2.83
CA LEU A 130 4.07 7.52 4.10
C LEU A 130 5.06 6.93 5.10
N LEU A 131 5.30 5.62 5.04
CA LEU A 131 6.26 4.93 5.93
C LEU A 131 7.70 5.46 5.76
N LYS A 132 8.01 6.09 4.62
CA LYS A 132 9.31 6.73 4.37
C LYS A 132 9.55 7.95 5.27
N PHE A 133 8.47 8.62 5.67
CA PHE A 133 8.50 9.88 6.43
C PHE A 133 8.35 9.68 7.94
N ILE A 134 8.10 8.46 8.40
CA ILE A 134 7.87 8.15 9.80
C ILE A 134 9.09 7.38 10.32
N ASP A 135 9.97 8.03 11.07
CA ASP A 135 11.15 7.39 11.65
C ASP A 135 10.73 6.29 12.65
N GLU A 136 9.62 6.46 13.35
CA GLU A 136 9.00 5.48 14.24
C GLU A 136 8.61 4.20 13.50
N ALA A 137 8.24 4.26 12.23
CA ALA A 137 7.95 3.07 11.43
C ALA A 137 9.18 2.17 11.23
N ARG A 138 10.38 2.76 11.21
CA ARG A 138 11.63 1.99 11.15
C ARG A 138 11.90 1.26 12.47
N VAL A 139 11.67 1.95 13.59
CA VAL A 139 11.80 1.36 14.94
C VAL A 139 10.79 0.23 15.12
N LEU A 140 9.53 0.45 14.74
CA LEU A 140 8.49 -0.58 14.75
C LEU A 140 8.87 -1.77 13.84
N GLY A 141 9.36 -1.51 12.64
CA GLY A 141 9.81 -2.55 11.72
C GLY A 141 10.98 -3.37 12.28
N GLN A 142 11.92 -2.74 12.99
CA GLN A 142 13.01 -3.45 13.66
C GLN A 142 12.51 -4.31 14.83
N ALA A 143 11.60 -3.77 15.65
CA ALA A 143 10.98 -4.51 16.75
C ALA A 143 10.18 -5.72 16.25
N LEU A 144 9.39 -5.55 15.19
CA LEU A 144 8.66 -6.65 14.55
C LEU A 144 9.59 -7.72 13.99
N ARG A 145 10.69 -7.32 13.33
CA ARG A 145 11.68 -8.28 12.83
C ARG A 145 12.38 -9.04 13.96
N GLY A 146 12.70 -8.34 15.04
CA GLY A 146 13.27 -8.98 16.22
C GLY A 146 12.35 -10.01 16.88
N SER A 147 11.05 -9.76 16.85
CA SER A 147 10.00 -10.61 17.43
C SER A 147 9.34 -11.55 16.42
N ALA A 148 9.71 -11.52 15.14
CA ALA A 148 9.01 -12.21 14.05
C ALA A 148 8.87 -13.72 14.29
N ARG A 149 9.89 -14.36 14.86
CA ARG A 149 9.84 -15.79 15.18
C ARG A 149 8.78 -16.10 16.25
N THR A 150 8.74 -15.31 17.31
CA THR A 150 7.78 -15.48 18.41
C THR A 150 6.36 -15.21 17.94
N ILE A 151 6.17 -14.12 17.17
CA ILE A 151 4.89 -13.77 16.56
C ILE A 151 4.43 -14.88 15.62
N GLY A 152 5.31 -15.39 14.75
CA GLY A 152 5.00 -16.47 13.81
C GLY A 152 4.57 -17.76 14.49
N VAL A 153 5.27 -18.16 15.54
CA VAL A 153 4.89 -19.33 16.34
C VAL A 153 3.53 -19.13 17.01
N PHE A 154 3.30 -17.96 17.61
CA PHE A 154 2.01 -17.62 18.22
C PHE A 154 0.86 -17.68 17.21
N LEU A 155 1.02 -17.02 16.07
CA LEU A 155 0.00 -17.01 15.01
C LEU A 155 -0.27 -18.40 14.45
N PHE A 156 0.76 -19.24 14.34
CA PHE A 156 0.59 -20.62 13.91
C PHE A 156 -0.29 -21.42 14.87
N PHE A 157 -0.05 -21.32 16.19
CA PHE A 157 -0.90 -21.99 17.19
C PHE A 157 -2.31 -21.44 17.20
N VAL A 158 -2.48 -20.11 17.08
CA VAL A 158 -3.79 -19.47 16.97
C VAL A 158 -4.54 -19.99 15.75
N PHE A 159 -3.88 -20.09 14.60
CA PHE A 159 -4.47 -20.62 13.38
C PHE A 159 -4.88 -22.09 13.53
N LEU A 160 -4.02 -22.94 14.12
CA LEU A 160 -4.38 -24.33 14.40
C LEU A 160 -5.63 -24.42 15.30
N LEU A 161 -5.69 -23.61 16.35
CA LEU A 161 -6.84 -23.57 17.25
C LEU A 161 -8.12 -23.18 16.48
N GLN A 162 -8.04 -22.18 15.60
CA GLN A 162 -9.17 -21.77 14.78
C GLN A 162 -9.66 -22.87 13.84
N VAL A 163 -8.72 -23.60 13.22
CA VAL A 163 -9.08 -24.75 12.37
C VAL A 163 -9.77 -25.86 13.18
N VAL A 164 -9.25 -26.19 14.36
CA VAL A 164 -9.84 -27.22 15.24
C VAL A 164 -11.23 -26.80 15.69
N LEU A 165 -11.40 -25.58 16.19
CA LEU A 165 -12.71 -25.06 16.63
C LEU A 165 -13.70 -24.96 15.45
N GLY A 166 -13.23 -24.46 14.29
CA GLY A 166 -14.05 -24.35 13.09
C GLY A 166 -14.50 -25.69 12.54
N TYR A 167 -13.62 -26.70 12.56
CA TYR A 167 -14.00 -28.08 12.21
C TYR A 167 -14.98 -28.67 13.20
N SER A 168 -14.79 -28.43 14.50
CA SER A 168 -15.68 -28.92 15.56
C SER A 168 -17.10 -28.37 15.40
N ILE A 169 -17.25 -27.08 15.17
CA ILE A 169 -18.58 -26.47 14.96
C ILE A 169 -19.22 -27.00 13.66
N PHE A 170 -18.43 -27.17 12.59
CA PHE A 170 -18.94 -27.76 11.36
C PHE A 170 -19.50 -29.17 11.60
N VAL A 171 -18.78 -30.03 12.31
CA VAL A 171 -19.24 -31.41 12.59
C VAL A 171 -20.53 -31.42 13.43
N ILE A 172 -20.62 -30.56 14.44
CA ILE A 172 -21.80 -30.49 15.33
C ILE A 172 -23.02 -29.93 14.59
N GLU A 173 -22.85 -28.89 13.79
CA GLU A 173 -23.95 -28.15 13.18
C GLU A 173 -24.35 -28.67 11.79
N SER A 174 -23.46 -29.33 11.04
CA SER A 174 -23.75 -29.83 9.70
C SER A 174 -24.86 -30.88 9.63
N ALA A 175 -25.16 -31.52 10.76
CA ALA A 175 -26.27 -32.48 10.86
C ALA A 175 -27.65 -31.80 10.87
N ARG A 176 -27.74 -30.49 11.04
CA ARG A 176 -29.02 -29.74 11.07
C ARG A 176 -29.40 -29.27 9.67
N PRO A 177 -30.66 -29.46 9.22
CA PRO A 177 -31.09 -29.07 7.89
C PRO A 177 -30.92 -27.58 7.55
N ASP A 178 -31.08 -26.70 8.58
CA ASP A 178 -31.04 -25.25 8.45
C ASP A 178 -29.66 -24.67 8.85
N SER A 179 -28.61 -25.50 8.91
CA SER A 179 -27.30 -25.07 9.36
C SER A 179 -26.65 -24.11 8.35
N GLN A 180 -26.09 -23.01 8.87
CA GLN A 180 -25.24 -22.10 8.09
C GLN A 180 -23.81 -22.67 7.88
N PHE A 181 -23.45 -23.73 8.59
CA PHE A 181 -22.13 -24.37 8.53
C PHE A 181 -22.12 -25.53 7.53
N GLN A 182 -22.25 -25.20 6.25
CA GLN A 182 -22.28 -26.19 5.17
C GLN A 182 -20.90 -26.67 4.73
N THR A 183 -19.84 -25.93 5.11
CA THR A 183 -18.45 -26.26 4.78
C THR A 183 -17.54 -26.06 5.96
N VAL A 184 -16.40 -26.75 5.99
CA VAL A 184 -15.36 -26.52 6.99
C VAL A 184 -14.88 -25.05 6.98
N ALA A 185 -14.81 -24.44 5.80
CA ALA A 185 -14.42 -23.05 5.65
C ALA A 185 -15.36 -22.08 6.38
N SER A 186 -16.68 -22.32 6.35
CA SER A 186 -17.65 -21.49 7.11
C SER A 186 -17.47 -21.62 8.62
N GLY A 187 -17.13 -22.82 9.11
CA GLY A 187 -16.82 -23.03 10.52
C GLY A 187 -15.54 -22.33 10.95
N VAL A 188 -14.48 -22.40 10.14
CA VAL A 188 -13.21 -21.71 10.40
C VAL A 188 -13.41 -20.18 10.35
N TYR A 189 -14.18 -19.67 9.40
CA TYR A 189 -14.54 -18.27 9.34
C TYR A 189 -15.24 -17.81 10.63
N TRP A 190 -16.23 -18.57 11.10
CA TRP A 190 -16.91 -18.31 12.38
C TRP A 190 -15.92 -18.28 13.55
N ALA A 191 -15.01 -19.25 13.63
CA ALA A 191 -14.00 -19.30 14.69
C ALA A 191 -13.08 -18.06 14.68
N ILE A 192 -12.68 -17.59 13.48
CA ILE A 192 -11.88 -16.36 13.33
C ILE A 192 -12.66 -15.15 13.81
N VAL A 193 -13.90 -14.98 13.36
CA VAL A 193 -14.76 -13.84 13.68
C VAL A 193 -15.06 -13.78 15.18
N THR A 194 -15.33 -14.95 15.79
CA THR A 194 -15.59 -15.06 17.23
C THR A 194 -14.33 -14.76 18.05
N MET A 195 -13.17 -15.29 17.66
CA MET A 195 -11.93 -15.07 18.39
C MET A 195 -11.44 -13.63 18.28
N THR A 196 -11.66 -12.98 17.14
CA THR A 196 -11.32 -11.56 16.95
C THR A 196 -12.35 -10.60 17.54
N THR A 197 -13.41 -11.10 18.13
CA THR A 197 -14.51 -10.32 18.74
C THR A 197 -15.21 -9.37 17.77
N VAL A 198 -15.15 -9.67 16.47
CA VAL A 198 -15.87 -8.90 15.43
C VAL A 198 -17.36 -9.20 15.45
N GLY A 199 -17.75 -10.41 15.83
CA GLY A 199 -19.14 -10.82 16.02
C GLY A 199 -19.76 -11.56 14.86
#